data_7d2e086478761f2046b0bd15b0d0a7d7
#
_entry.id   7d2e086478761f2046b0bd15b0d0a7d7
#
_cell.length_a   1.000
_cell.length_b   1.000
_cell.length_c   1.000
_cell.angle_alpha   90.00
_cell.angle_beta   90.00
_cell.angle_gamma   90.00
#
_symmetry.space_group_name_H-M   'P 1'
#
loop_
_entity.id
_entity.type
_entity.pdbx_description
1 polymer ?
#
loop_
_entity_poly.entity_id
_entity_poly.type
_entity_poly.pdbx_seq_one_letter_code
_entity_poly.pdbx_strand_id
1 'polypeptide(L)'
;AGRYREELTMSDIMRPIPFSQLMNWIIEEHKTQGAVFGVRKMVTTNQEGALPIFDERIETPFGPAAGPNTQLAQNIVASYVAGSRFFELKTVQVMDGEELSKCVNKPCIVAQDECYNCEWSTELEVPQAFAEYVKAWFACHLIAREYGLGSPDGFVFNMSVGYDLEGIKSPKVDAYIEGMKDASGSEVWNECRTWALANLDK
;
A
#
# COMPACT_ATOMS: atom_id res chain seq x y z
N ALA A 1 7.14 -20.75 34.52
CA ALA A 1 7.20 -21.23 33.12
C ALA A 1 5.80 -21.39 32.47
N GLY A 2 4.74 -20.91 33.09
CA GLY A 2 3.35 -21.16 32.62
C GLY A 2 2.56 -19.96 32.11
N ARG A 3 3.12 -18.74 32.12
CA ARG A 3 2.38 -17.52 31.72
C ARG A 3 2.71 -16.96 30.34
N TYR A 4 3.66 -17.54 29.62
CA TYR A 4 4.03 -17.05 28.29
C TYR A 4 3.37 -17.79 27.12
N ARG A 5 2.42 -18.71 27.40
CA ARG A 5 1.80 -19.54 26.36
C ARG A 5 0.42 -19.08 25.86
N GLU A 6 -0.24 -18.14 26.53
CA GLU A 6 -1.61 -17.73 26.15
C GLU A 6 -1.69 -16.42 25.34
N GLU A 7 -0.62 -15.60 25.28
CA GLU A 7 -0.63 -14.34 24.53
C GLU A 7 -0.13 -14.48 23.08
N LEU A 8 0.21 -15.67 22.61
CA LEU A 8 0.84 -15.91 21.31
C LEU A 8 -0.10 -16.45 20.22
N THR A 9 -1.40 -16.36 20.37
CA THR A 9 -2.36 -17.02 19.47
C THR A 9 -3.15 -16.09 18.56
N MET A 10 -2.91 -14.78 18.57
CA MET A 10 -3.60 -13.86 17.67
C MET A 10 -2.63 -13.27 16.66
N SER A 11 -2.91 -13.45 15.38
CA SER A 11 -2.27 -12.72 14.29
C SER A 11 -2.62 -11.24 14.38
N ASP A 12 -1.68 -10.36 14.03
CA ASP A 12 -2.00 -8.97 13.79
C ASP A 12 -2.98 -8.84 12.62
N ILE A 13 -4.02 -8.05 12.81
CA ILE A 13 -5.04 -7.81 11.80
C ILE A 13 -4.75 -6.49 11.10
N MET A 14 -4.64 -6.52 9.78
CA MET A 14 -4.56 -5.32 8.96
C MET A 14 -5.88 -4.54 9.02
N ARG A 15 -5.78 -3.23 9.27
CA ARG A 15 -6.95 -2.36 9.41
C ARG A 15 -6.86 -1.20 8.42
N PRO A 16 -7.56 -1.30 7.28
CA PRO A 16 -7.73 -0.19 6.37
C PRO A 16 -8.41 1.00 7.07
N ILE A 17 -7.97 2.22 6.73
CA ILE A 17 -8.62 3.44 7.20
C ILE A 17 -9.27 4.18 6.02
N PRO A 18 -10.35 4.96 6.24
CA PRO A 18 -10.97 5.78 5.20
C PRO A 18 -9.96 6.74 4.56
N PHE A 19 -10.13 7.04 3.27
CA PHE A 19 -9.22 7.95 2.56
C PHE A 19 -9.16 9.34 3.19
N SER A 20 -10.29 9.85 3.65
CA SER A 20 -10.34 11.12 4.38
C SER A 20 -9.49 11.12 5.65
N GLN A 21 -9.49 10.04 6.40
CA GLN A 21 -8.67 9.89 7.59
C GLN A 21 -7.18 9.78 7.23
N LEU A 22 -6.85 9.01 6.19
CA LEU A 22 -5.49 8.89 5.66
C LEU A 22 -4.91 10.26 5.32
N MET A 23 -5.63 11.05 4.51
CA MET A 23 -5.18 12.36 4.06
C MET A 23 -5.13 13.39 5.19
N ASN A 24 -6.12 13.40 6.08
CA ASN A 24 -6.10 14.28 7.24
C ASN A 24 -4.90 13.98 8.16
N TRP A 25 -4.54 12.72 8.34
CA TRP A 25 -3.35 12.35 9.11
C TRP A 25 -2.07 12.85 8.42
N ILE A 26 -1.92 12.64 7.11
CA ILE A 26 -0.79 13.14 6.33
C ILE A 26 -0.65 14.66 6.49
N ILE A 27 -1.73 15.40 6.29
CA ILE A 27 -1.73 16.87 6.34
C ILE A 27 -1.38 17.36 7.75
N GLU A 28 -2.00 16.81 8.79
CA GLU A 28 -1.79 17.23 10.17
C GLU A 28 -0.38 16.91 10.65
N GLU A 29 0.12 15.72 10.37
CA GLU A 29 1.47 15.32 10.76
C GLU A 29 2.53 16.16 10.02
N HIS A 30 2.30 16.40 8.71
CA HIS A 30 3.20 17.27 7.95
C HIS A 30 3.25 18.69 8.50
N LYS A 31 2.09 19.29 8.84
CA LYS A 31 2.00 20.64 9.40
C LYS A 31 2.66 20.75 10.78
N THR A 32 2.49 19.75 11.63
CA THR A 32 2.89 19.83 13.03
C THR A 32 4.30 19.30 13.31
N GLN A 33 4.74 18.32 12.49
CA GLN A 33 5.98 17.59 12.73
C GLN A 33 6.95 17.60 11.54
N GLY A 34 6.52 18.08 10.37
CA GLY A 34 7.31 17.99 9.14
C GLY A 34 7.56 16.53 8.70
N ALA A 35 6.62 15.65 9.00
CA ALA A 35 6.73 14.22 8.72
C ALA A 35 5.47 13.67 8.05
N VAL A 36 5.58 12.54 7.40
CA VAL A 36 4.46 11.75 6.89
C VAL A 36 4.64 10.32 7.37
N PHE A 37 3.71 9.82 8.18
CA PHE A 37 3.78 8.49 8.82
C PHE A 37 5.14 8.23 9.50
N GLY A 38 5.63 9.22 10.25
CA GLY A 38 6.90 9.16 10.95
C GLY A 38 8.14 9.41 10.08
N VAL A 39 8.02 9.45 8.78
CA VAL A 39 9.12 9.74 7.85
C VAL A 39 9.39 11.25 7.85
N ARG A 40 10.46 11.66 8.54
CA ARG A 40 10.88 13.08 8.68
C ARG A 40 11.75 13.57 7.55
N LYS A 41 12.58 12.68 6.99
CA LYS A 41 13.45 13.00 5.86
C LYS A 41 12.78 12.53 4.57
N MET A 42 11.90 13.37 4.06
CA MET A 42 11.26 13.10 2.78
C MET A 42 12.25 13.29 1.63
N VAL A 43 12.20 12.40 0.64
CA VAL A 43 13.10 12.39 -0.50
C VAL A 43 12.43 13.09 -1.68
N THR A 44 13.04 14.17 -2.15
CA THR A 44 12.64 14.81 -3.41
C THR A 44 13.39 14.16 -4.56
N THR A 45 12.66 13.80 -5.58
CA THR A 45 13.17 13.25 -6.85
C THR A 45 12.82 14.17 -8.02
N ASN A 46 13.32 13.89 -9.20
CA ASN A 46 13.02 14.66 -10.39
C ASN A 46 13.10 13.76 -11.65
N GLN A 47 12.67 14.27 -12.79
CA GLN A 47 12.68 13.57 -14.06
C GLN A 47 14.08 13.42 -14.68
N GLU A 48 15.07 14.13 -14.17
CA GLU A 48 16.44 14.01 -14.64
C GLU A 48 17.01 12.65 -14.25
N GLY A 49 17.32 11.83 -15.23
CA GLY A 49 17.78 10.46 -15.02
C GLY A 49 16.67 9.43 -14.73
N ALA A 50 15.40 9.84 -14.83
CA ALA A 50 14.31 8.88 -14.71
C ALA A 50 14.41 7.75 -15.72
N LEU A 51 14.24 6.51 -15.24
CA LEU A 51 14.39 5.30 -16.03
C LEU A 51 13.07 4.90 -16.68
N PRO A 52 13.09 4.48 -17.95
CA PRO A 52 11.91 3.89 -18.56
C PRO A 52 11.67 2.49 -18.00
N ILE A 53 10.42 2.18 -17.71
CA ILE A 53 9.98 0.85 -17.34
C ILE A 53 8.61 0.60 -17.97
N PHE A 54 8.52 -0.43 -18.82
CA PHE A 54 7.38 -0.60 -19.73
C PHE A 54 7.10 0.71 -20.49
N ASP A 55 5.88 1.20 -20.48
CA ASP A 55 5.50 2.48 -21.11
C ASP A 55 5.54 3.67 -20.11
N GLU A 56 6.08 3.45 -18.90
CA GLU A 56 6.12 4.40 -17.81
C GLU A 56 7.54 4.88 -17.50
N ARG A 57 7.68 5.79 -16.57
CA ARG A 57 8.98 6.27 -16.07
C ARG A 57 9.02 6.28 -14.55
N ILE A 58 10.17 5.90 -14.00
CA ILE A 58 10.41 5.94 -12.55
C ILE A 58 11.58 6.84 -12.24
N GLU A 59 11.41 7.72 -11.27
CA GLU A 59 12.46 8.69 -10.86
C GLU A 59 13.53 8.05 -9.98
N THR A 60 13.23 6.93 -9.32
CA THR A 60 14.21 6.10 -8.62
C THR A 60 13.97 4.62 -8.93
N PRO A 61 15.04 3.81 -9.11
CA PRO A 61 14.92 2.43 -9.54
C PRO A 61 14.71 1.43 -8.39
N PHE A 62 14.02 1.83 -7.33
CA PHE A 62 13.77 0.96 -6.20
C PHE A 62 12.39 1.21 -5.57
N GLY A 63 11.94 0.23 -4.82
CA GLY A 63 10.73 0.26 -4.03
C GLY A 63 10.54 -1.06 -3.28
N PRO A 64 9.47 -1.19 -2.52
CA PRO A 64 9.20 -2.39 -1.75
C PRO A 64 8.80 -3.54 -2.67
N ALA A 65 9.30 -4.74 -2.35
CA ALA A 65 8.78 -5.97 -2.92
C ALA A 65 7.37 -6.27 -2.42
N ALA A 66 6.63 -7.08 -3.18
CA ALA A 66 5.29 -7.50 -2.82
C ALA A 66 5.28 -8.28 -1.51
N GLY A 67 4.56 -7.80 -0.53
CA GLY A 67 4.43 -8.41 0.79
C GLY A 67 3.22 -7.87 1.53
N PRO A 68 2.83 -8.44 2.69
CA PRO A 68 1.70 -7.95 3.48
C PRO A 68 1.79 -6.45 3.81
N ASN A 69 2.98 -5.95 4.04
CA ASN A 69 3.25 -4.54 4.32
C ASN A 69 2.99 -3.60 3.13
N THR A 70 2.90 -4.10 1.91
CA THR A 70 2.52 -3.31 0.73
C THR A 70 1.02 -3.34 0.44
N GLN A 71 0.20 -3.88 1.32
CA GLN A 71 -1.26 -3.89 1.17
C GLN A 71 -1.95 -2.67 1.77
N LEU A 72 -1.35 -2.01 2.75
CA LEU A 72 -1.94 -0.84 3.40
C LEU A 72 -1.47 0.46 2.76
N ALA A 73 -2.41 1.36 2.48
CA ALA A 73 -2.13 2.64 1.83
C ALA A 73 -1.11 3.49 2.60
N GLN A 74 -1.17 3.53 3.94
CA GLN A 74 -0.21 4.26 4.76
C GLN A 74 1.23 3.74 4.61
N ASN A 75 1.41 2.43 4.46
CA ASN A 75 2.74 1.85 4.28
C ASN A 75 3.32 2.18 2.90
N ILE A 76 2.48 2.15 1.87
CA ILE A 76 2.85 2.54 0.50
C ILE A 76 3.25 4.01 0.47
N VAL A 77 2.43 4.89 1.08
CA VAL A 77 2.72 6.32 1.16
C VAL A 77 4.01 6.59 1.96
N ALA A 78 4.22 5.91 3.10
CA ALA A 78 5.46 6.03 3.87
C ALA A 78 6.69 5.67 3.02
N SER A 79 6.59 4.58 2.26
CA SER A 79 7.66 4.16 1.34
C SER A 79 7.87 5.17 0.19
N TYR A 80 6.78 5.76 -0.34
CA TYR A 80 6.85 6.80 -1.36
C TYR A 80 7.62 8.03 -0.87
N VAL A 81 7.27 8.56 0.29
CA VAL A 81 7.95 9.75 0.85
C VAL A 81 9.40 9.46 1.24
N ALA A 82 9.74 8.20 1.52
CA ALA A 82 11.11 7.75 1.73
C ALA A 82 11.93 7.60 0.44
N GLY A 83 11.31 7.80 -0.74
CA GLY A 83 12.00 7.84 -2.03
C GLY A 83 11.71 6.68 -2.99
N SER A 84 10.87 5.74 -2.61
CA SER A 84 10.45 4.66 -3.51
C SER A 84 9.62 5.19 -4.66
N ARG A 85 9.86 4.68 -5.88
CA ARG A 85 9.11 5.04 -7.09
C ARG A 85 8.66 3.83 -7.91
N PHE A 86 9.04 2.64 -7.51
CA PHE A 86 8.55 1.38 -8.08
C PHE A 86 7.97 0.51 -6.98
N PHE A 87 6.68 0.18 -7.08
CA PHE A 87 5.96 -0.55 -6.05
C PHE A 87 5.47 -1.87 -6.63
N GLU A 88 5.92 -2.96 -6.08
CA GLU A 88 5.34 -4.26 -6.36
C GLU A 88 4.22 -4.51 -5.34
N LEU A 89 2.97 -4.43 -5.81
CA LEU A 89 1.79 -4.59 -4.96
C LEU A 89 1.55 -6.08 -4.69
N LYS A 90 1.31 -6.42 -3.43
CA LYS A 90 1.11 -7.81 -3.02
C LYS A 90 -0.13 -8.40 -3.70
N THR A 91 0.05 -9.59 -4.26
CA THR A 91 -1.08 -10.43 -4.65
C THR A 91 -1.96 -10.74 -3.46
N VAL A 92 -3.25 -10.59 -3.65
CA VAL A 92 -4.23 -10.72 -2.57
C VAL A 92 -4.72 -12.14 -2.42
N GLN A 93 -5.12 -12.50 -1.21
CA GLN A 93 -5.70 -13.78 -0.89
C GLN A 93 -7.18 -13.83 -1.28
N VAL A 94 -7.67 -15.02 -1.62
CA VAL A 94 -9.12 -15.25 -1.77
C VAL A 94 -9.79 -15.34 -0.41
N MET A 95 -9.07 -15.85 0.60
CA MET A 95 -9.48 -15.89 2.01
C MET A 95 -9.39 -14.50 2.64
N ASP A 96 -10.25 -14.23 3.62
CA ASP A 96 -10.09 -13.05 4.46
C ASP A 96 -8.98 -13.24 5.52
N GLY A 97 -8.64 -12.16 6.22
CA GLY A 97 -7.58 -12.18 7.24
C GLY A 97 -7.88 -13.11 8.40
N GLU A 98 -9.14 -13.30 8.77
CA GLU A 98 -9.55 -14.21 9.84
C GLU A 98 -9.40 -15.68 9.41
N GLU A 99 -9.79 -16.00 8.20
CA GLU A 99 -9.60 -17.34 7.62
C GLU A 99 -8.13 -17.67 7.47
N LEU A 100 -7.33 -16.73 6.95
CA LEU A 100 -5.89 -16.89 6.80
C LEU A 100 -5.21 -17.12 8.16
N SER A 101 -5.60 -16.39 9.20
CA SER A 101 -5.03 -16.52 10.54
C SER A 101 -5.24 -17.89 11.18
N LYS A 102 -6.29 -18.60 10.75
CA LYS A 102 -6.56 -19.99 11.17
C LYS A 102 -5.67 -21.02 10.44
N CYS A 103 -5.16 -20.64 9.27
CA CYS A 103 -4.33 -21.52 8.43
C CYS A 103 -2.84 -21.43 8.76
N VAL A 104 -2.39 -20.37 9.41
CA VAL A 104 -0.99 -20.14 9.77
C VAL A 104 -0.81 -20.10 11.29
N ASN A 105 0.18 -20.83 11.78
CA ASN A 105 0.43 -20.89 13.22
C ASN A 105 1.03 -19.59 13.79
N LYS A 106 1.75 -18.85 12.95
CA LYS A 106 2.38 -17.57 13.28
C LYS A 106 2.40 -16.67 12.06
N PRO A 107 2.02 -15.41 12.19
CA PRO A 107 2.04 -14.45 11.08
C PRO A 107 3.45 -13.98 10.74
N CYS A 108 4.42 -14.16 11.62
CA CYS A 108 5.78 -13.65 11.47
C CYS A 108 6.82 -14.70 11.84
N ILE A 109 7.95 -14.70 11.16
CA ILE A 109 9.17 -15.39 11.57
C ILE A 109 10.00 -14.38 12.37
N VAL A 110 10.22 -14.67 13.65
CA VAL A 110 11.04 -13.81 14.51
C VAL A 110 12.49 -14.26 14.40
N ALA A 111 13.34 -13.39 13.87
CA ALA A 111 14.78 -13.50 13.98
C ALA A 111 15.25 -12.60 15.13
N GLN A 112 16.01 -13.11 16.08
CA GLN A 112 16.33 -12.40 17.31
C GLN A 112 17.35 -11.27 17.12
N ASP A 113 18.15 -11.36 16.11
CA ASP A 113 19.29 -10.49 15.77
C ASP A 113 19.10 -9.71 14.46
N GLU A 114 17.99 -9.95 13.76
CA GLU A 114 17.66 -9.29 12.51
C GLU A 114 16.18 -8.84 12.52
N CYS A 115 15.72 -8.21 11.46
CA CYS A 115 14.31 -7.91 11.30
C CYS A 115 13.49 -9.21 11.11
N TYR A 116 12.29 -9.21 11.62
CA TYR A 116 11.39 -10.34 11.41
C TYR A 116 10.66 -10.24 10.06
N ASN A 117 10.30 -11.38 9.53
CA ASN A 117 9.56 -11.50 8.29
C ASN A 117 8.04 -11.43 8.58
N CYS A 118 7.35 -10.46 7.99
CA CYS A 118 5.90 -10.27 8.09
C CYS A 118 5.12 -10.94 6.94
N GLU A 119 5.74 -11.83 6.20
CA GLU A 119 5.14 -12.45 5.01
C GLU A 119 3.83 -13.18 5.30
N TRP A 120 3.68 -13.69 6.51
CA TRP A 120 2.53 -14.47 6.96
C TRP A 120 1.57 -13.71 7.88
N SER A 121 1.69 -12.39 7.96
CA SER A 121 0.68 -11.60 8.68
C SER A 121 -0.67 -11.69 7.97
N THR A 122 -1.74 -11.43 8.71
CA THR A 122 -3.10 -11.43 8.15
C THR A 122 -3.19 -10.47 6.97
N GLU A 123 -3.71 -10.96 5.85
CA GLU A 123 -3.84 -10.23 4.61
C GLU A 123 -5.28 -9.72 4.42
N LEU A 124 -5.40 -8.64 3.65
CA LEU A 124 -6.70 -8.11 3.26
C LEU A 124 -7.36 -9.02 2.23
N GLU A 125 -8.68 -9.04 2.20
CA GLU A 125 -9.41 -9.58 1.06
C GLU A 125 -9.17 -8.78 -0.22
N VAL A 126 -9.42 -9.41 -1.37
CA VAL A 126 -9.21 -8.83 -2.70
C VAL A 126 -9.83 -7.43 -2.85
N PRO A 127 -11.12 -7.18 -2.50
CA PRO A 127 -11.71 -5.86 -2.64
C PRO A 127 -11.10 -4.82 -1.70
N GLN A 128 -10.70 -5.23 -0.49
CA GLN A 128 -10.06 -4.35 0.48
C GLN A 128 -8.67 -3.92 0.01
N ALA A 129 -7.85 -4.86 -0.49
CA ALA A 129 -6.53 -4.56 -1.02
C ALA A 129 -6.63 -3.65 -2.25
N PHE A 130 -7.55 -3.90 -3.16
CA PHE A 130 -7.84 -3.01 -4.29
C PHE A 130 -8.13 -1.58 -3.82
N ALA A 131 -9.00 -1.43 -2.83
CA ALA A 131 -9.33 -0.11 -2.27
C ALA A 131 -8.11 0.59 -1.66
N GLU A 132 -7.24 -0.16 -0.94
CA GLU A 132 -6.00 0.38 -0.39
C GLU A 132 -5.03 0.86 -1.48
N TYR A 133 -4.90 0.13 -2.57
CA TYR A 133 -4.03 0.51 -3.68
C TYR A 133 -4.52 1.77 -4.40
N VAL A 134 -5.81 1.89 -4.63
CA VAL A 134 -6.41 3.11 -5.20
C VAL A 134 -6.22 4.30 -4.27
N LYS A 135 -6.45 4.15 -2.96
CA LYS A 135 -6.19 5.21 -1.97
C LYS A 135 -4.74 5.63 -1.94
N ALA A 136 -3.80 4.66 -1.96
CA ALA A 136 -2.37 4.94 -1.99
C ALA A 136 -1.97 5.70 -3.26
N TRP A 137 -2.50 5.30 -4.41
CA TRP A 137 -2.25 5.96 -5.69
C TRP A 137 -2.67 7.42 -5.66
N PHE A 138 -3.89 7.70 -5.21
CA PHE A 138 -4.37 9.07 -5.03
C PHE A 138 -3.50 9.88 -4.06
N ALA A 139 -3.20 9.31 -2.89
CA ALA A 139 -2.39 9.98 -1.89
C ALA A 139 -0.99 10.32 -2.42
N CYS A 140 -0.32 9.39 -3.09
CA CYS A 140 1.01 9.61 -3.67
C CYS A 140 0.99 10.72 -4.74
N HIS A 141 -0.02 10.77 -5.61
CA HIS A 141 -0.16 11.84 -6.60
C HIS A 141 -0.39 13.21 -5.94
N LEU A 142 -1.23 13.28 -4.92
CA LEU A 142 -1.50 14.52 -4.20
C LEU A 142 -0.25 15.04 -3.49
N ILE A 143 0.43 14.19 -2.71
CA ILE A 143 1.62 14.61 -1.97
C ILE A 143 2.83 14.86 -2.88
N ALA A 144 2.95 14.15 -4.00
CA ALA A 144 3.96 14.45 -5.01
C ALA A 144 3.89 15.92 -5.43
N ARG A 145 2.70 16.36 -5.75
CA ARG A 145 2.42 17.71 -6.20
C ARG A 145 2.52 18.73 -5.06
N GLU A 146 1.82 18.50 -3.96
CA GLU A 146 1.68 19.49 -2.88
C GLU A 146 2.97 19.66 -2.07
N TYR A 147 3.74 18.60 -1.88
CA TYR A 147 5.00 18.66 -1.13
C TYR A 147 6.25 18.70 -2.04
N GLY A 148 6.06 18.72 -3.35
CA GLY A 148 7.18 18.80 -4.30
C GLY A 148 8.13 17.61 -4.23
N LEU A 149 7.61 16.41 -4.01
CA LEU A 149 8.44 15.21 -3.81
C LEU A 149 8.88 14.52 -5.11
N GLY A 150 8.43 15.02 -6.27
CA GLY A 150 8.73 14.49 -7.59
C GLY A 150 7.57 14.76 -8.55
N SER A 151 7.69 14.22 -9.77
CA SER A 151 6.58 14.25 -10.72
C SER A 151 5.45 13.34 -10.26
N PRO A 152 4.19 13.75 -10.40
CA PRO A 152 3.06 12.83 -10.23
C PRO A 152 3.16 11.57 -11.09
N ASP A 153 3.75 11.66 -12.29
CA ASP A 153 3.95 10.55 -13.21
C ASP A 153 5.34 9.89 -13.06
N GLY A 154 6.03 10.13 -11.94
CA GLY A 154 7.38 9.66 -11.69
C GLY A 154 7.48 8.35 -10.92
N PHE A 155 6.38 7.65 -10.70
CA PHE A 155 6.33 6.37 -9.99
C PHE A 155 5.35 5.40 -10.64
N VAL A 156 5.53 4.11 -10.37
CA VAL A 156 4.71 3.04 -10.94
C VAL A 156 4.25 2.08 -9.85
N PHE A 157 2.98 1.72 -9.91
CA PHE A 157 2.40 0.60 -9.19
C PHE A 157 2.34 -0.60 -10.11
N ASN A 158 3.15 -1.62 -9.81
CA ASN A 158 3.18 -2.86 -10.54
C ASN A 158 2.35 -3.92 -9.81
N MET A 159 1.32 -4.41 -10.48
CA MET A 159 0.46 -5.46 -9.94
C MET A 159 1.19 -6.80 -9.98
N SER A 160 1.28 -7.48 -8.84
CA SER A 160 1.74 -8.86 -8.73
C SER A 160 0.54 -9.80 -8.55
N VAL A 161 0.46 -10.83 -9.38
CA VAL A 161 -0.61 -11.84 -9.31
C VAL A 161 0.02 -13.23 -9.23
N GLY A 162 -0.09 -13.87 -8.08
CA GLY A 162 0.46 -15.19 -7.81
C GLY A 162 -0.58 -16.11 -7.15
N TYR A 163 -1.34 -16.82 -7.96
CA TYR A 163 -2.32 -17.82 -7.57
C TYR A 163 -2.24 -19.02 -8.50
N ASP A 164 -2.90 -20.11 -8.13
CA ASP A 164 -3.14 -21.18 -9.10
C ASP A 164 -4.07 -20.69 -10.23
N LEU A 165 -4.15 -21.48 -11.31
CA LEU A 165 -4.92 -21.09 -12.48
C LEU A 165 -6.41 -20.89 -12.20
N GLU A 166 -6.99 -21.67 -11.29
CA GLU A 166 -8.40 -21.51 -10.88
C GLU A 166 -8.61 -20.22 -10.11
N GLY A 167 -7.73 -19.91 -9.16
CA GLY A 167 -7.76 -18.68 -8.38
C GLY A 167 -7.63 -17.44 -9.25
N ILE A 168 -6.66 -17.43 -10.19
CA ILE A 168 -6.47 -16.31 -11.13
C ILE A 168 -7.71 -16.11 -12.03
N LYS A 169 -8.36 -17.17 -12.46
CA LYS A 169 -9.58 -17.11 -13.29
C LYS A 169 -10.86 -16.89 -12.50
N SER A 170 -10.79 -16.83 -11.17
CA SER A 170 -11.97 -16.56 -10.37
C SER A 170 -12.52 -15.16 -10.67
N PRO A 171 -13.85 -14.96 -10.67
CA PRO A 171 -14.45 -13.65 -10.92
C PRO A 171 -13.93 -12.56 -9.97
N LYS A 172 -13.55 -12.93 -8.75
CA LYS A 172 -13.02 -12.02 -7.73
C LYS A 172 -11.62 -11.49 -8.12
N VAL A 173 -10.72 -12.35 -8.57
CA VAL A 173 -9.37 -11.96 -9.00
C VAL A 173 -9.40 -11.31 -10.38
N ASP A 174 -10.25 -11.76 -11.28
CA ASP A 174 -10.45 -11.13 -12.59
C ASP A 174 -10.92 -9.68 -12.43
N ALA A 175 -11.92 -9.43 -11.59
CA ALA A 175 -12.38 -8.08 -11.28
C ALA A 175 -11.27 -7.19 -10.66
N TYR A 176 -10.40 -7.77 -9.84
CA TYR A 176 -9.24 -7.06 -9.32
C TYR A 176 -8.26 -6.67 -10.42
N ILE A 177 -7.92 -7.61 -11.32
CA ILE A 177 -6.99 -7.37 -12.43
C ILE A 177 -7.53 -6.26 -13.35
N GLU A 178 -8.80 -6.35 -13.73
CA GLU A 178 -9.40 -5.34 -14.61
C GLU A 178 -9.56 -3.98 -13.89
N GLY A 179 -9.94 -3.99 -12.62
CA GLY A 179 -10.03 -2.77 -11.82
C GLY A 179 -8.68 -2.09 -11.59
N MET A 180 -7.58 -2.85 -11.49
CA MET A 180 -6.24 -2.28 -11.39
C MET A 180 -5.74 -1.68 -12.71
N LYS A 181 -6.26 -2.10 -13.85
CA LYS A 181 -5.99 -1.46 -15.15
C LYS A 181 -6.75 -0.14 -15.30
N ASP A 182 -8.00 -0.10 -14.83
CA ASP A 182 -8.84 1.10 -14.80
C ASP A 182 -9.76 1.10 -13.58
N ALA A 183 -9.38 1.85 -12.56
CA ALA A 183 -10.14 2.00 -11.31
C ALA A 183 -11.23 3.08 -11.39
N SER A 184 -11.33 3.84 -12.47
CA SER A 184 -12.15 5.07 -12.58
C SER A 184 -13.65 4.86 -12.34
N GLY A 185 -14.16 3.65 -12.57
CA GLY A 185 -15.53 3.25 -12.31
C GLY A 185 -15.81 2.79 -10.88
N SER A 186 -14.79 2.66 -10.02
CA SER A 186 -14.94 2.11 -8.68
C SER A 186 -15.49 3.14 -7.67
N GLU A 187 -16.13 2.63 -6.61
CA GLU A 187 -16.62 3.45 -5.49
C GLU A 187 -15.47 4.17 -4.79
N VAL A 188 -14.37 3.46 -4.51
CA VAL A 188 -13.19 4.02 -3.85
C VAL A 188 -12.54 5.13 -4.67
N TRP A 189 -12.50 5.01 -5.99
CA TRP A 189 -12.03 6.09 -6.87
C TRP A 189 -12.88 7.34 -6.69
N ASN A 190 -14.20 7.19 -6.72
CA ASN A 190 -15.13 8.30 -6.54
C ASN A 190 -15.01 8.94 -5.15
N GLU A 191 -14.80 8.15 -4.09
CA GLU A 191 -14.52 8.65 -2.74
C GLU A 191 -13.25 9.51 -2.73
N CYS A 192 -12.14 8.98 -3.24
CA CYS A 192 -10.86 9.69 -3.28
C CYS A 192 -10.95 10.98 -4.11
N ARG A 193 -11.57 10.91 -5.29
CA ARG A 193 -11.77 12.06 -6.16
C ARG A 193 -12.64 13.13 -5.51
N THR A 194 -13.72 12.74 -4.87
CA THR A 194 -14.63 13.68 -4.19
C THR A 194 -13.91 14.39 -3.06
N TRP A 195 -13.15 13.65 -2.24
CA TRP A 195 -12.34 14.24 -1.18
C TRP A 195 -11.29 15.21 -1.75
N ALA A 196 -10.56 14.82 -2.78
CA ALA A 196 -9.53 15.65 -3.40
C ALA A 196 -10.13 16.97 -3.91
N LEU A 197 -11.24 16.92 -4.67
CA LEU A 197 -11.91 18.11 -5.17
C LEU A 197 -12.42 19.04 -4.06
N ALA A 198 -12.88 18.49 -2.94
CA ALA A 198 -13.35 19.27 -1.79
C ALA A 198 -12.20 19.89 -0.95
N ASN A 199 -10.96 19.50 -1.21
CA ASN A 199 -9.81 19.91 -0.40
C ASN A 199 -8.64 20.51 -1.22
N LEU A 200 -8.88 20.89 -2.47
CA LEU A 200 -7.85 21.45 -3.37
C LEU A 200 -7.18 22.73 -2.82
N ASP A 201 -7.87 23.45 -1.92
CA ASP A 201 -7.39 24.72 -1.38
C ASP A 201 -6.79 24.59 0.04
N LYS A 202 -6.58 23.39 0.55
CA LYS A 202 -6.04 23.12 1.88
C LYS A 202 -4.55 22.82 1.87
#